data_434080b6d6dab2ca29ce173b23de8de5
#
_entry.id   434080b6d6dab2ca29ce173b23de8de5
#
_cell.length_a   1.000
_cell.length_b   1.000
_cell.length_c   1.000
_cell.angle_alpha   90.00
_cell.angle_beta   90.00
_cell.angle_gamma   90.00
#
_symmetry.space_group_name_H-M   'P 1'
#
loop_
_entity.id
_entity.type
_entity.pdbx_description
1 polymer ?
#
loop_
_entity_poly.entity_id
_entity_poly.type
_entity_poly.pdbx_seq_one_letter_code
_entity_poly.pdbx_strand_id
1 'polypeptide(L)'
;MSFWLKAVKISLLPKIELHRAEVGKPWLYPHDENIIAIAADETVETALPQMHINDLDAIADFVLDYVNKWCAQHIQPHTVSDSKNSVAACCDTLSPAFLSVEQGREKILSLISPLAETESVAIQECHQRVLAREVHSPINVPAYRNSAMDGYALRSDDLERDSYRVVAEVLAGSHYAKTVELGEAVKIMTGAPMPYGADTVVMREQATQNGELVSFSGAKIKAGQNVRQAGEDLAQGQAVFSTGQRLLSPEMGMLASLGFAHTEVFRLLKVAIFSTGDEVQAPGGDIEPNSIFDSNRFTLTGLLKQLGCQVIDLGIIEDDEAKMMQVLEQAAKQSDVVITSGGVSVGDADFIKSALEKLGHIDFWRINMRPGRPLAFGQIAGKPFFGLPGNPVAVMVSFINFVEPALRKMQGEQGWQPLKVNAIALEDLRSRQGRTEFSRGVYAFNTQGQLTVRTTGKQGSGILRSMSEANCLIEIAPAIDTVKVGESVTIIPLQGRI
;
A
#
# COMPACT_ATOMS: atom_id res chain seq x y z
N MET A 1 0.96 20.87 23.60
CA MET A 1 2.15 21.70 23.37
C MET A 1 3.46 20.93 23.57
N SER A 2 3.71 20.26 24.73
CA SER A 2 4.96 19.49 24.93
C SER A 2 5.19 18.31 23.95
N PHE A 3 4.13 17.72 23.41
CA PHE A 3 4.21 16.65 22.40
C PHE A 3 4.68 17.15 21.02
N TRP A 4 4.28 18.35 20.65
CA TRP A 4 4.61 18.95 19.35
C TRP A 4 6.08 19.35 19.25
N LEU A 5 6.61 19.93 20.30
CA LEU A 5 8.02 20.31 20.37
C LEU A 5 8.98 19.11 20.47
N LYS A 6 8.54 17.97 21.04
CA LYS A 6 9.30 16.70 20.95
C LYS A 6 9.33 16.09 19.55
N ALA A 7 8.28 16.28 18.75
CA ALA A 7 8.24 15.84 17.35
C ALA A 7 9.17 16.68 16.46
N VAL A 8 9.33 17.96 16.77
CA VAL A 8 10.28 18.87 16.08
C VAL A 8 11.73 18.45 16.31
N LYS A 9 12.04 17.83 17.45
CA LYS A 9 13.39 17.31 17.75
C LYS A 9 13.85 16.17 16.82
N ILE A 10 12.93 15.57 16.07
CA ILE A 10 13.18 14.39 15.21
C ILE A 10 13.28 14.74 13.73
N SER A 11 12.77 15.90 13.30
CA SER A 11 12.87 16.36 11.92
C SER A 11 14.01 17.36 11.76
N LEU A 12 14.93 17.07 10.85
CA LEU A 12 15.96 18.00 10.40
C LEU A 12 15.28 19.24 9.81
N LEU A 13 15.19 20.32 10.60
CA LEU A 13 14.63 21.59 10.16
C LEU A 13 15.74 22.42 9.50
N PRO A 14 15.66 22.75 8.22
CA PRO A 14 16.69 23.54 7.54
C PRO A 14 16.61 25.04 7.84
N LYS A 15 15.51 25.56 8.43
CA LYS A 15 15.35 27.00 8.69
C LYS A 15 14.35 27.30 9.80
N ILE A 16 14.73 28.21 10.70
CA ILE A 16 13.83 28.83 11.68
C ILE A 16 13.69 30.29 11.26
N GLU A 17 12.47 30.75 11.01
CA GLU A 17 12.16 32.17 10.74
C GLU A 17 11.45 32.78 11.94
N LEU A 18 11.92 33.95 12.38
CA LEU A 18 11.31 34.71 13.46
C LEU A 18 10.38 35.78 12.86
N HIS A 19 9.12 35.75 13.25
CA HIS A 19 8.15 36.76 12.87
C HIS A 19 7.73 37.59 14.10
N ARG A 20 7.68 38.93 13.96
CA ARG A 20 7.10 39.81 14.99
C ARG A 20 5.60 39.55 15.12
N ALA A 21 5.19 39.12 16.31
CA ALA A 21 3.79 39.03 16.66
C ALA A 21 3.25 40.39 17.13
N GLU A 22 1.95 40.60 17.02
CA GLU A 22 1.26 41.62 17.80
C GLU A 22 1.59 41.44 19.30
N VAL A 23 1.89 42.51 19.95
CA VAL A 23 2.44 42.60 21.33
C VAL A 23 1.85 41.51 22.25
N GLY A 24 2.71 40.59 22.69
CA GLY A 24 2.44 39.66 23.80
C GLY A 24 1.93 38.24 23.45
N LYS A 25 1.93 37.78 22.20
CA LYS A 25 1.52 36.43 21.85
C LYS A 25 2.56 35.70 21.00
N PRO A 26 3.24 34.68 21.50
CA PRO A 26 4.06 33.80 20.65
C PRO A 26 3.18 32.93 19.78
N TRP A 27 3.47 32.90 18.49
CA TRP A 27 2.79 32.04 17.52
C TRP A 27 3.81 31.07 16.93
N LEU A 28 3.49 29.77 16.91
CA LEU A 28 4.23 28.74 16.19
C LEU A 28 3.46 28.47 14.89
N TYR A 29 4.07 28.81 13.76
CA TYR A 29 3.51 28.50 12.45
C TYR A 29 4.34 27.39 11.80
N PRO A 30 3.73 26.29 11.34
CA PRO A 30 4.35 25.47 10.33
C PRO A 30 4.29 26.24 8.99
N HIS A 31 5.44 26.71 8.53
CA HIS A 31 5.57 27.36 7.23
C HIS A 31 6.38 26.40 6.35
N ASP A 32 5.74 25.72 5.43
CA ASP A 32 6.30 24.61 4.67
C ASP A 32 6.81 23.42 5.52
N GLU A 33 6.97 22.26 4.92
CA GLU A 33 7.34 21.02 5.62
C GLU A 33 8.68 21.08 6.38
N ASN A 34 9.42 22.18 6.27
CA ASN A 34 10.79 22.33 6.78
C ASN A 34 11.08 23.64 7.53
N ILE A 35 10.10 24.48 7.82
CA ILE A 35 10.31 25.77 8.47
C ILE A 35 9.35 25.93 9.66
N ILE A 36 9.89 26.24 10.85
CA ILE A 36 9.09 26.68 11.98
C ILE A 36 9.31 28.19 12.14
N ALA A 37 8.23 28.95 11.98
CA ALA A 37 8.22 30.37 12.31
C ALA A 37 7.80 30.55 13.77
N ILE A 38 8.61 31.24 14.55
CA ILE A 38 8.33 31.59 15.95
C ILE A 38 8.12 33.09 15.99
N ALA A 39 6.94 33.53 16.37
CA ALA A 39 6.73 34.93 16.74
C ALA A 39 7.17 35.12 18.18
N ALA A 40 8.20 35.91 18.39
CA ALA A 40 8.90 36.05 19.66
C ALA A 40 9.02 37.53 20.07
N ASP A 41 9.22 37.74 21.36
CA ASP A 41 9.63 39.03 21.87
C ASP A 41 11.15 39.29 21.64
N GLU A 42 11.64 40.47 22.01
CA GLU A 42 13.05 40.88 21.84
C GLU A 42 14.06 39.91 22.47
N THR A 43 13.65 39.12 23.47
CA THR A 43 14.54 38.18 24.19
C THR A 43 14.88 36.98 23.31
N VAL A 44 13.93 36.46 22.54
CA VAL A 44 14.17 35.34 21.62
C VAL A 44 14.91 35.81 20.37
N GLU A 45 14.60 37.01 19.86
CA GLU A 45 15.31 37.63 18.72
C GLU A 45 16.80 37.85 19.02
N THR A 46 17.16 38.05 20.30
CA THR A 46 18.55 38.28 20.70
C THR A 46 19.33 37.00 21.00
N ALA A 47 18.67 35.99 21.51
CA ALA A 47 19.32 34.76 21.96
C ALA A 47 19.53 33.71 20.84
N LEU A 48 18.57 33.54 19.92
CA LEU A 48 18.66 32.55 18.82
C LEU A 48 19.83 32.80 17.85
N PRO A 49 20.18 34.02 17.45
CA PRO A 49 21.33 34.27 16.59
C PRO A 49 22.70 33.93 17.21
N GLN A 50 22.77 33.75 18.52
CA GLN A 50 23.99 33.39 19.25
C GLN A 50 24.16 31.86 19.38
N MET A 51 23.15 31.08 19.01
CA MET A 51 23.19 29.62 19.03
C MET A 51 23.74 29.08 17.71
N HIS A 52 24.59 28.05 17.78
CA HIS A 52 25.10 27.40 16.58
C HIS A 52 23.94 26.69 15.85
N ILE A 53 23.74 27.02 14.58
CA ILE A 53 22.61 26.46 13.76
C ILE A 53 22.60 24.93 13.67
N ASN A 54 23.73 24.31 13.99
CA ASN A 54 23.87 22.85 14.02
C ASN A 54 23.49 22.21 15.38
N ASP A 55 23.21 23.02 16.38
CA ASP A 55 22.78 22.55 17.70
C ASP A 55 21.26 22.65 17.85
N LEU A 56 20.59 21.82 17.06
CA LEU A 56 19.12 21.78 17.01
C LEU A 56 18.48 21.37 18.35
N ASP A 57 19.20 20.62 19.19
CA ASP A 57 18.75 20.23 20.50
C ASP A 57 18.75 21.42 21.47
N ALA A 58 19.81 22.21 21.48
CA ALA A 58 19.89 23.41 22.30
C ALA A 58 18.83 24.46 21.88
N ILE A 59 18.62 24.63 20.58
CA ILE A 59 17.59 25.53 20.04
C ILE A 59 16.20 25.07 20.44
N ALA A 60 15.90 23.78 20.33
CA ALA A 60 14.60 23.21 20.69
C ALA A 60 14.33 23.32 22.20
N ASP A 61 15.34 23.07 23.04
CA ASP A 61 15.22 23.19 24.50
C ASP A 61 15.04 24.66 24.92
N PHE A 62 15.72 25.59 24.27
CA PHE A 62 15.55 27.04 24.51
C PHE A 62 14.13 27.51 24.16
N VAL A 63 13.62 27.12 22.98
CA VAL A 63 12.25 27.45 22.53
C VAL A 63 11.20 26.84 23.46
N LEU A 64 11.42 25.61 23.91
CA LEU A 64 10.49 24.92 24.82
C LEU A 64 10.45 25.61 26.20
N ASP A 65 11.61 26.00 26.73
CA ASP A 65 11.73 26.74 28.03
C ASP A 65 11.08 28.12 27.93
N TYR A 66 11.29 28.83 26.84
CA TYR A 66 10.64 30.11 26.56
C TYR A 66 9.12 30.02 26.54
N VAL A 67 8.57 29.09 25.75
CA VAL A 67 7.10 28.86 25.65
C VAL A 67 6.52 28.47 27.00
N ASN A 68 7.19 27.61 27.78
CA ASN A 68 6.70 27.20 29.09
C ASN A 68 6.71 28.38 30.08
N LYS A 69 7.76 29.23 30.10
CA LYS A 69 7.81 30.44 30.91
C LYS A 69 6.72 31.43 30.53
N TRP A 70 6.53 31.65 29.23
CA TRP A 70 5.48 32.55 28.74
C TRP A 70 4.08 32.06 29.15
N CYS A 71 3.78 30.74 28.97
CA CYS A 71 2.52 30.15 29.41
C CYS A 71 2.29 30.31 30.92
N ALA A 72 3.33 30.14 31.73
CA ALA A 72 3.22 30.30 33.17
C ALA A 72 2.92 31.76 33.60
N GLN A 73 3.37 32.74 32.81
CA GLN A 73 3.16 34.16 33.09
C GLN A 73 1.82 34.72 32.58
N HIS A 74 1.29 34.17 31.47
CA HIS A 74 0.16 34.76 30.76
C HIS A 74 -1.12 33.91 30.80
N ILE A 75 -1.03 32.62 31.18
CA ILE A 75 -2.17 31.73 31.34
C ILE A 75 -2.46 31.60 32.83
N GLN A 76 -3.41 32.38 33.35
CA GLN A 76 -3.89 32.20 34.73
C GLN A 76 -4.56 30.82 34.84
N PRO A 77 -4.20 29.99 35.83
CA PRO A 77 -4.99 28.81 36.14
C PRO A 77 -6.39 29.27 36.55
N HIS A 78 -7.41 28.87 35.79
CA HIS A 78 -8.77 29.00 36.26
C HIS A 78 -8.90 28.20 37.57
N THR A 79 -8.97 28.87 38.69
CA THR A 79 -9.33 28.30 39.99
C THR A 79 -10.75 27.74 39.87
N VAL A 80 -10.85 26.44 39.81
CA VAL A 80 -12.14 25.73 39.99
C VAL A 80 -12.52 25.91 41.44
N SER A 81 -13.52 26.73 41.70
CA SER A 81 -14.16 26.82 42.99
C SER A 81 -14.87 25.50 43.29
N ASP A 82 -14.53 24.88 44.41
CA ASP A 82 -15.22 23.71 44.93
C ASP A 82 -16.73 23.97 45.06
N SER A 83 -17.51 23.36 44.20
CA SER A 83 -18.91 23.08 44.44
C SER A 83 -19.13 21.58 44.24
N LYS A 84 -19.21 20.85 45.37
CA LYS A 84 -19.73 19.49 45.42
C LYS A 84 -21.17 19.52 44.94
N ASN A 85 -21.43 19.11 43.71
CA ASN A 85 -22.62 18.34 43.29
C ASN A 85 -22.65 18.27 41.75
N SER A 86 -22.88 17.07 41.25
CA SER A 86 -23.06 16.66 39.84
C SER A 86 -21.80 16.18 39.12
N VAL A 87 -21.43 14.95 39.41
CA VAL A 87 -20.72 14.06 38.49
C VAL A 87 -21.76 13.59 37.48
N ALA A 88 -22.06 14.41 36.48
CA ALA A 88 -22.83 14.03 35.29
C ALA A 88 -23.01 15.24 34.36
N ALA A 89 -21.95 15.87 33.87
CA ALA A 89 -22.03 16.83 32.74
C ALA A 89 -20.62 17.33 32.30
N CYS A 90 -19.67 16.46 32.07
CA CYS A 90 -18.37 16.86 31.52
C CYS A 90 -18.02 16.19 30.19
N CYS A 91 -18.97 15.50 29.52
CA CYS A 91 -18.72 14.86 28.22
C CYS A 91 -19.35 15.58 27.01
N ASP A 92 -20.04 16.73 27.18
CA ASP A 92 -20.92 17.28 26.12
C ASP A 92 -20.47 18.59 25.47
N THR A 93 -19.22 19.02 25.53
CA THR A 93 -18.80 20.27 24.86
C THR A 93 -17.49 20.24 24.08
N LEU A 94 -16.97 19.08 23.71
CA LEU A 94 -15.95 18.98 22.68
C LEU A 94 -16.61 18.42 21.42
N SER A 95 -16.99 19.31 20.48
CA SER A 95 -17.28 18.88 19.10
C SER A 95 -16.13 17.97 18.68
N PRO A 96 -16.38 16.70 18.27
CA PRO A 96 -15.31 15.79 17.91
C PRO A 96 -14.43 16.45 16.84
N ALA A 97 -13.15 16.64 17.17
CA ALA A 97 -12.19 17.27 16.26
C ALA A 97 -12.17 16.46 14.97
N PHE A 98 -12.35 17.14 13.82
CA PHE A 98 -12.26 16.51 12.51
C PHE A 98 -10.84 16.03 12.30
N LEU A 99 -10.66 14.75 11.97
CA LEU A 99 -9.39 14.19 11.53
C LEU A 99 -9.20 14.41 10.04
N SER A 100 -7.99 14.72 9.59
CA SER A 100 -7.66 14.58 8.17
C SER A 100 -7.69 13.10 7.75
N VAL A 101 -7.69 12.84 6.45
CA VAL A 101 -7.63 11.46 5.93
C VAL A 101 -6.34 10.77 6.40
N GLU A 102 -5.22 11.47 6.37
CA GLU A 102 -3.91 10.99 6.80
C GLU A 102 -3.91 10.67 8.30
N GLN A 103 -4.38 11.61 9.14
CA GLN A 103 -4.47 11.41 10.59
C GLN A 103 -5.36 10.22 10.96
N GLY A 104 -6.51 10.08 10.29
CA GLY A 104 -7.40 8.93 10.50
C GLY A 104 -6.72 7.62 10.12
N ARG A 105 -6.04 7.56 8.98
CA ARG A 105 -5.30 6.38 8.53
C ARG A 105 -4.14 6.02 9.45
N GLU A 106 -3.31 6.99 9.84
CA GLU A 106 -2.20 6.77 10.77
C GLU A 106 -2.69 6.24 12.12
N LYS A 107 -3.77 6.82 12.66
CA LYS A 107 -4.37 6.38 13.92
C LYS A 107 -4.87 4.94 13.83
N ILE A 108 -5.56 4.55 12.75
CA ILE A 108 -5.96 3.16 12.50
C ILE A 108 -4.73 2.26 12.43
N LEU A 109 -3.75 2.60 11.59
CA LEU A 109 -2.57 1.78 11.42
C LEU A 109 -1.75 1.62 12.70
N SER A 110 -1.71 2.62 13.59
CA SER A 110 -1.03 2.51 14.88
C SER A 110 -1.66 1.49 15.84
N LEU A 111 -2.95 1.19 15.67
CA LEU A 111 -3.72 0.25 16.50
C LEU A 111 -3.82 -1.15 15.88
N ILE A 112 -3.33 -1.35 14.65
CA ILE A 112 -3.37 -2.61 13.91
C ILE A 112 -2.01 -3.31 13.99
N SER A 113 -2.02 -4.61 14.28
CA SER A 113 -0.85 -5.48 14.25
C SER A 113 -1.01 -6.56 13.16
N PRO A 114 0.08 -7.00 12.53
CA PRO A 114 0.06 -8.15 11.63
C PRO A 114 -0.40 -9.42 12.34
N LEU A 115 -1.02 -10.36 11.59
CA LEU A 115 -1.24 -11.72 12.07
C LEU A 115 0.10 -12.40 12.33
N ALA A 116 0.16 -13.20 13.40
CA ALA A 116 1.35 -13.99 13.72
C ALA A 116 1.31 -15.40 13.10
N GLU A 117 0.12 -15.89 12.76
CA GLU A 117 -0.09 -17.26 12.31
C GLU A 117 0.27 -17.43 10.84
N THR A 118 1.04 -18.49 10.56
CA THR A 118 1.54 -18.84 9.25
C THR A 118 1.05 -20.23 8.81
N GLU A 119 1.07 -20.49 7.52
CA GLU A 119 0.74 -21.78 6.95
C GLU A 119 1.63 -22.07 5.73
N SER A 120 1.86 -23.36 5.47
CA SER A 120 2.56 -23.80 4.26
C SER A 120 1.52 -24.11 3.18
N VAL A 121 1.63 -23.45 2.03
CA VAL A 121 0.72 -23.62 0.90
C VAL A 121 1.47 -24.09 -0.34
N ALA A 122 0.81 -24.84 -1.19
CA ALA A 122 1.32 -25.19 -2.51
C ALA A 122 1.50 -23.90 -3.35
N ILE A 123 2.56 -23.84 -4.17
CA ILE A 123 2.81 -22.61 -4.97
C ILE A 123 1.67 -22.26 -5.92
N GLN A 124 0.85 -23.23 -6.37
CA GLN A 124 -0.34 -22.98 -7.18
C GLN A 124 -1.42 -22.19 -6.42
N GLU A 125 -1.41 -22.21 -5.08
CA GLU A 125 -2.38 -21.57 -4.20
C GLU A 125 -1.84 -20.30 -3.54
N CYS A 126 -0.59 -19.91 -3.85
CA CYS A 126 0.03 -18.78 -3.19
C CYS A 126 -0.23 -17.40 -3.84
N HIS A 127 -1.02 -17.35 -4.93
CA HIS A 127 -1.40 -16.07 -5.55
C HIS A 127 -2.12 -15.15 -4.56
N GLN A 128 -1.71 -13.89 -4.49
CA GLN A 128 -2.20 -12.88 -3.54
C GLN A 128 -1.85 -13.15 -2.06
N ARG A 129 -1.11 -14.21 -1.74
CA ARG A 129 -0.64 -14.48 -0.38
C ARG A 129 0.57 -13.61 -0.05
N VAL A 130 0.83 -13.42 1.23
CA VAL A 130 1.96 -12.64 1.73
C VAL A 130 2.98 -13.58 2.38
N LEU A 131 4.24 -13.50 1.96
CA LEU A 131 5.33 -14.35 2.48
C LEU A 131 5.56 -14.10 3.98
N ALA A 132 5.58 -15.19 4.74
CA ALA A 132 5.86 -15.18 6.17
C ALA A 132 7.35 -15.30 6.50
N ARG A 133 8.16 -15.77 5.55
CA ARG A 133 9.61 -15.92 5.68
C ARG A 133 10.35 -15.46 4.45
N GLU A 134 11.59 -15.04 4.65
CA GLU A 134 12.52 -14.77 3.56
C GLU A 134 12.82 -16.05 2.77
N VAL A 135 12.87 -15.92 1.45
CA VAL A 135 13.18 -17.03 0.53
C VAL A 135 14.56 -16.82 -0.04
N HIS A 136 15.41 -17.85 0.12
CA HIS A 136 16.74 -17.91 -0.47
C HIS A 136 16.78 -18.94 -1.59
N SER A 137 17.58 -18.69 -2.62
CA SER A 137 17.74 -19.63 -3.72
C SER A 137 18.44 -20.92 -3.24
N PRO A 138 17.82 -22.12 -3.36
CA PRO A 138 18.45 -23.37 -3.01
C PRO A 138 19.47 -23.84 -4.06
N ILE A 139 19.49 -23.24 -5.24
CA ILE A 139 20.32 -23.61 -6.39
C ILE A 139 20.91 -22.35 -7.06
N ASN A 140 21.90 -22.56 -7.92
CA ASN A 140 22.30 -21.53 -8.87
C ASN A 140 21.30 -21.45 -10.04
N VAL A 141 21.06 -20.25 -10.57
CA VAL A 141 20.29 -20.01 -11.78
C VAL A 141 21.15 -19.22 -12.76
N PRO A 142 21.53 -19.77 -13.93
CA PRO A 142 21.36 -21.18 -14.31
C PRO A 142 22.18 -22.12 -13.41
N ALA A 143 21.75 -23.39 -13.34
CA ALA A 143 22.39 -24.39 -12.46
C ALA A 143 23.83 -24.73 -12.87
N TYR A 144 24.17 -24.55 -14.14
CA TYR A 144 25.47 -24.85 -14.73
C TYR A 144 25.80 -23.84 -15.83
N ARG A 145 27.08 -23.80 -16.23
CA ARG A 145 27.51 -23.02 -17.40
C ARG A 145 26.78 -23.53 -18.62
N ASN A 146 26.13 -22.64 -19.37
CA ASN A 146 25.37 -23.03 -20.56
C ASN A 146 25.55 -22.03 -21.72
N SER A 147 25.16 -22.45 -22.91
CA SER A 147 25.16 -21.56 -24.07
C SER A 147 24.05 -20.54 -23.99
N ALA A 148 24.37 -19.26 -24.22
CA ALA A 148 23.39 -18.18 -24.36
C ALA A 148 22.75 -18.13 -25.77
N MET A 149 23.33 -18.82 -26.75
CA MET A 149 22.91 -18.77 -28.15
C MET A 149 23.01 -20.15 -28.82
N ASP A 150 22.29 -20.36 -29.88
CA ASP A 150 22.49 -21.50 -30.74
C ASP A 150 23.79 -21.29 -31.54
N GLY A 151 24.67 -22.28 -31.59
CA GLY A 151 25.95 -22.11 -32.23
C GLY A 151 26.91 -23.29 -32.08
N TYR A 152 28.19 -22.97 -31.96
CA TYR A 152 29.27 -23.93 -31.84
C TYR A 152 30.15 -23.58 -30.63
N ALA A 153 30.27 -24.51 -29.69
CA ALA A 153 31.12 -24.40 -28.53
C ALA A 153 32.57 -24.77 -28.90
N LEU A 154 33.50 -23.89 -28.55
CA LEU A 154 34.91 -23.94 -28.86
C LEU A 154 35.78 -23.68 -27.65
N ARG A 155 37.03 -23.97 -27.75
CA ARG A 155 38.11 -23.55 -26.87
C ARG A 155 38.56 -22.13 -27.22
N SER A 156 38.67 -21.24 -26.26
CA SER A 156 39.14 -19.85 -26.51
C SER A 156 40.65 -19.77 -26.79
N ASP A 157 41.42 -20.78 -26.45
CA ASP A 157 42.87 -20.89 -26.74
C ASP A 157 43.16 -21.44 -28.13
N ASP A 158 42.13 -21.67 -28.96
CA ASP A 158 42.22 -22.24 -30.30
C ASP A 158 41.36 -21.51 -31.36
N LEU A 159 41.23 -20.20 -31.25
CA LEU A 159 40.30 -19.40 -32.13
C LEU A 159 40.91 -18.97 -33.46
N GLU A 160 42.17 -19.27 -33.77
CA GLU A 160 42.87 -18.81 -34.96
C GLU A 160 42.82 -19.80 -36.14
N ARG A 161 42.04 -20.88 -36.03
CA ARG A 161 41.91 -21.90 -37.07
C ARG A 161 40.92 -21.49 -38.16
N ASP A 162 41.18 -21.90 -39.38
CA ASP A 162 40.28 -21.70 -40.52
C ASP A 162 38.98 -22.53 -40.40
N SER A 163 39.07 -23.72 -39.77
CA SER A 163 37.92 -24.61 -39.57
C SER A 163 38.13 -25.56 -38.38
N TYR A 164 37.02 -26.07 -37.87
CA TYR A 164 36.92 -26.97 -36.72
C TYR A 164 36.08 -28.19 -37.10
N ARG A 165 36.43 -29.36 -36.57
CA ARG A 165 35.67 -30.59 -36.77
C ARG A 165 34.49 -30.61 -35.78
N VAL A 166 33.25 -30.71 -36.28
CA VAL A 166 32.07 -30.86 -35.47
C VAL A 166 31.96 -32.30 -34.95
N VAL A 167 32.24 -32.51 -33.68
CA VAL A 167 32.35 -33.86 -33.07
C VAL A 167 31.05 -34.34 -32.40
N ALA A 168 30.13 -33.44 -32.13
CA ALA A 168 28.83 -33.72 -31.54
C ALA A 168 27.83 -32.59 -31.72
N GLU A 169 26.56 -32.88 -31.41
CA GLU A 169 25.48 -31.90 -31.25
C GLU A 169 24.88 -32.10 -29.85
N VAL A 170 24.75 -30.98 -29.10
CA VAL A 170 24.20 -30.97 -27.73
C VAL A 170 22.94 -30.13 -27.72
N LEU A 171 21.82 -30.79 -27.46
CA LEU A 171 20.51 -30.17 -27.27
C LEU A 171 20.29 -29.81 -25.80
N ALA A 172 19.32 -28.92 -25.53
CA ALA A 172 18.87 -28.68 -24.17
C ALA A 172 18.44 -29.99 -23.50
N GLY A 173 18.92 -30.24 -22.25
CA GLY A 173 18.68 -31.49 -21.52
C GLY A 173 19.63 -32.65 -21.85
N SER A 174 20.56 -32.49 -22.82
CA SER A 174 21.63 -33.45 -23.08
C SER A 174 23.00 -32.83 -22.73
N HIS A 175 24.06 -33.67 -22.71
CA HIS A 175 25.43 -33.21 -22.46
C HIS A 175 26.42 -33.98 -23.32
N TYR A 176 27.56 -33.36 -23.61
CA TYR A 176 28.72 -34.03 -24.24
C TYR A 176 29.66 -34.57 -23.19
N ALA A 177 29.78 -35.87 -23.12
CA ALA A 177 30.54 -36.55 -22.03
C ALA A 177 32.07 -36.48 -22.19
N LYS A 178 32.57 -36.09 -23.37
CA LYS A 178 34.02 -35.97 -23.65
C LYS A 178 34.48 -34.53 -23.52
N THR A 179 35.79 -34.33 -23.49
CA THR A 179 36.42 -33.00 -23.59
C THR A 179 36.50 -32.56 -25.03
N VAL A 180 36.25 -31.28 -25.30
CA VAL A 180 36.49 -30.68 -26.63
C VAL A 180 37.98 -30.40 -26.79
N GLU A 181 38.60 -31.06 -27.75
CA GLU A 181 40.02 -30.93 -28.02
C GLU A 181 40.34 -29.80 -29.02
N LEU A 182 41.64 -29.47 -29.20
CA LEU A 182 42.04 -28.46 -30.17
C LEU A 182 41.61 -28.87 -31.59
N GLY A 183 41.03 -27.95 -32.37
CA GLY A 183 40.49 -28.21 -33.70
C GLY A 183 39.11 -28.86 -33.69
N GLU A 184 38.47 -29.00 -32.54
CA GLU A 184 37.11 -29.53 -32.43
C GLU A 184 36.11 -28.45 -32.09
N ALA A 185 34.87 -28.66 -32.50
CA ALA A 185 33.70 -27.86 -32.14
C ALA A 185 32.54 -28.79 -31.76
N VAL A 186 31.72 -28.36 -30.83
CA VAL A 186 30.45 -29.00 -30.50
C VAL A 186 29.32 -28.08 -30.87
N LYS A 187 28.44 -28.55 -31.78
CA LYS A 187 27.21 -27.81 -32.07
C LYS A 187 26.32 -27.81 -30.86
N ILE A 188 25.90 -26.63 -30.39
CA ILE A 188 25.21 -26.44 -29.12
C ILE A 188 23.99 -25.57 -29.30
N MET A 189 22.89 -25.89 -28.57
CA MET A 189 21.69 -25.09 -28.54
C MET A 189 21.64 -24.21 -27.27
N THR A 190 20.91 -23.14 -27.37
CA THR A 190 20.64 -22.23 -26.22
C THR A 190 20.16 -23.00 -25.00
N GLY A 191 20.75 -22.73 -23.85
CA GLY A 191 20.44 -23.41 -22.58
C GLY A 191 21.12 -24.77 -22.39
N ALA A 192 21.76 -25.33 -23.42
CA ALA A 192 22.49 -26.59 -23.28
C ALA A 192 23.80 -26.40 -22.47
N PRO A 193 24.19 -27.38 -21.64
CA PRO A 193 25.39 -27.28 -20.82
C PRO A 193 26.65 -27.18 -21.70
N MET A 194 27.56 -26.29 -21.29
CA MET A 194 28.85 -26.15 -21.96
C MET A 194 29.66 -27.44 -21.83
N PRO A 195 30.17 -28.00 -22.96
CA PRO A 195 31.06 -29.16 -22.93
C PRO A 195 32.35 -28.86 -22.16
N TYR A 196 32.91 -29.89 -21.52
CA TYR A 196 34.24 -29.77 -20.94
C TYR A 196 35.27 -29.38 -22.00
N GLY A 197 36.20 -28.48 -21.66
CA GLY A 197 37.21 -27.95 -22.56
C GLY A 197 36.74 -26.73 -23.35
N ALA A 198 35.45 -26.58 -23.64
CA ALA A 198 34.92 -25.41 -24.31
C ALA A 198 34.54 -24.30 -23.30
N ASP A 199 34.78 -23.05 -23.73
CA ASP A 199 34.49 -21.85 -22.95
C ASP A 199 33.93 -20.68 -23.75
N THR A 200 33.73 -20.88 -25.05
CA THR A 200 33.30 -19.85 -25.99
C THR A 200 32.28 -20.43 -26.97
N VAL A 201 31.23 -19.68 -27.27
CA VAL A 201 30.22 -20.07 -28.27
C VAL A 201 30.18 -19.04 -29.38
N VAL A 202 30.35 -19.53 -30.62
CA VAL A 202 30.14 -18.74 -31.84
C VAL A 202 28.74 -19.00 -32.36
N MET A 203 27.97 -17.92 -32.60
CA MET A 203 26.58 -18.02 -33.05
C MET A 203 26.50 -18.73 -34.41
N ARG A 204 25.46 -19.50 -34.60
CA ARG A 204 25.16 -20.25 -35.82
C ARG A 204 25.10 -19.35 -37.04
N GLU A 205 24.63 -18.10 -36.90
CA GLU A 205 24.54 -17.11 -38.00
C GLU A 205 25.92 -16.65 -38.52
N GLN A 206 26.97 -16.86 -37.72
CA GLN A 206 28.36 -16.52 -38.06
C GLN A 206 29.14 -17.72 -38.57
N ALA A 207 28.50 -18.87 -38.69
CA ALA A 207 29.11 -20.15 -39.01
C ALA A 207 28.72 -20.62 -40.40
N THR A 208 29.68 -21.22 -41.10
CA THR A 208 29.46 -21.98 -42.35
C THR A 208 29.88 -23.41 -42.11
N GLN A 209 28.92 -24.34 -42.08
CA GLN A 209 29.19 -25.76 -41.91
C GLN A 209 29.15 -26.49 -43.25
N ASN A 210 30.21 -27.22 -43.56
CA ASN A 210 30.36 -28.09 -44.74
C ASN A 210 30.69 -29.52 -44.27
N GLY A 211 29.67 -30.40 -44.24
CA GLY A 211 29.82 -31.74 -43.71
C GLY A 211 30.16 -31.71 -42.21
N GLU A 212 31.29 -32.32 -41.85
CA GLU A 212 31.79 -32.34 -40.45
C GLU A 212 32.65 -31.13 -40.09
N LEU A 213 32.92 -30.22 -40.99
CA LEU A 213 33.74 -29.02 -40.74
C LEU A 213 32.88 -27.78 -40.63
N VAL A 214 33.19 -26.91 -39.65
CA VAL A 214 32.61 -25.58 -39.48
C VAL A 214 33.68 -24.51 -39.51
N SER A 215 33.41 -23.41 -40.18
CA SER A 215 34.27 -22.22 -40.27
C SER A 215 33.53 -20.96 -39.84
N PHE A 216 34.25 -19.95 -39.36
CA PHE A 216 33.72 -18.71 -38.83
C PHE A 216 34.32 -17.49 -39.50
N SER A 217 34.26 -17.47 -40.83
CA SER A 217 34.89 -16.43 -41.67
C SER A 217 34.39 -15.04 -41.33
N GLY A 218 35.31 -14.13 -40.95
CA GLY A 218 35.03 -12.73 -40.64
C GLY A 218 34.45 -12.45 -39.25
N ALA A 219 34.22 -13.46 -38.44
CA ALA A 219 33.76 -13.28 -37.07
C ALA A 219 34.93 -12.88 -36.14
N LYS A 220 34.79 -11.75 -35.43
CA LYS A 220 35.68 -11.41 -34.31
C LYS A 220 35.22 -12.18 -33.06
N ILE A 221 35.80 -13.35 -32.83
CA ILE A 221 35.46 -14.20 -31.69
C ILE A 221 36.21 -13.70 -30.47
N LYS A 222 35.50 -13.54 -29.36
CA LYS A 222 36.06 -13.17 -28.05
C LYS A 222 35.97 -14.37 -27.12
N ALA A 223 37.05 -14.61 -26.37
CA ALA A 223 37.05 -15.64 -25.32
C ALA A 223 35.88 -15.40 -24.34
N GLY A 224 35.17 -16.46 -24.00
CA GLY A 224 34.02 -16.44 -23.06
C GLY A 224 32.71 -15.88 -23.62
N GLN A 225 32.66 -15.46 -24.91
CA GLN A 225 31.42 -14.90 -25.46
C GLN A 225 30.30 -15.94 -25.51
N ASN A 226 29.06 -15.48 -25.32
CA ASN A 226 27.83 -16.27 -25.40
C ASN A 226 27.76 -17.48 -24.45
N VAL A 227 28.51 -17.43 -23.33
CA VAL A 227 28.46 -18.44 -22.27
C VAL A 227 27.94 -17.80 -21.00
N ARG A 228 26.83 -18.29 -20.50
CA ARG A 228 26.28 -17.93 -19.17
C ARG A 228 26.99 -18.72 -18.10
N GLN A 229 27.34 -18.06 -17.01
CA GLN A 229 27.96 -18.71 -15.85
C GLN A 229 26.88 -19.30 -14.91
N ALA A 230 27.25 -20.35 -14.18
CA ALA A 230 26.39 -20.85 -13.11
C ALA A 230 26.14 -19.75 -12.05
N GLY A 231 24.87 -19.51 -11.72
CA GLY A 231 24.51 -18.48 -10.73
C GLY A 231 24.58 -17.04 -11.24
N GLU A 232 24.69 -16.84 -12.57
CA GLU A 232 24.76 -15.49 -13.18
C GLU A 232 23.51 -14.65 -12.87
N ASP A 233 22.32 -15.25 -12.83
CA ASP A 233 21.06 -14.61 -12.46
C ASP A 233 20.84 -14.64 -10.94
N LEU A 234 20.93 -15.84 -10.35
CA LEU A 234 20.80 -16.06 -8.91
C LEU A 234 21.85 -17.04 -8.41
N ALA A 235 22.67 -16.64 -7.47
CA ALA A 235 23.58 -17.54 -6.79
C ALA A 235 22.86 -18.35 -5.72
N GLN A 236 23.29 -19.59 -5.50
CA GLN A 236 22.81 -20.41 -4.39
C GLN A 236 23.03 -19.67 -3.05
N GLY A 237 22.00 -19.64 -2.20
CA GLY A 237 21.99 -18.93 -0.92
C GLY A 237 21.64 -17.43 -1.03
N GLN A 238 21.53 -16.88 -2.22
CA GLN A 238 21.12 -15.48 -2.41
C GLN A 238 19.65 -15.29 -2.01
N ALA A 239 19.34 -14.19 -1.30
CA ALA A 239 17.98 -13.80 -0.97
C ALA A 239 17.21 -13.43 -2.26
N VAL A 240 16.02 -14.02 -2.42
CA VAL A 240 15.14 -13.83 -3.58
C VAL A 240 13.94 -12.98 -3.23
N PHE A 241 13.27 -13.30 -2.13
CA PHE A 241 12.08 -12.59 -1.66
C PHE A 241 12.17 -12.35 -0.16
N SER A 242 11.72 -11.17 0.26
CA SER A 242 11.66 -10.77 1.67
C SER A 242 10.34 -11.18 2.33
N THR A 243 10.37 -11.35 3.64
CA THR A 243 9.16 -11.45 4.47
C THR A 243 8.27 -10.23 4.22
N GLY A 244 6.96 -10.45 4.14
CA GLY A 244 5.99 -9.40 3.91
C GLY A 244 5.77 -9.03 2.43
N GLN A 245 6.44 -9.70 1.51
CA GLN A 245 6.20 -9.54 0.07
C GLN A 245 4.93 -10.27 -0.36
N ARG A 246 4.06 -9.58 -1.11
CA ARG A 246 2.88 -10.20 -1.72
C ARG A 246 3.29 -10.97 -2.97
N LEU A 247 2.81 -12.22 -3.08
CA LEU A 247 3.09 -13.12 -4.19
C LEU A 247 2.09 -12.91 -5.33
N LEU A 248 2.60 -12.53 -6.48
CA LEU A 248 1.86 -12.42 -7.73
C LEU A 248 2.40 -13.46 -8.73
N SER A 249 1.94 -13.38 -9.99
CA SER A 249 2.33 -14.35 -11.01
C SER A 249 3.85 -14.47 -11.25
N PRO A 250 4.65 -13.37 -11.29
CA PRO A 250 6.10 -13.48 -11.44
C PRO A 250 6.78 -14.19 -10.26
N GLU A 251 6.34 -13.90 -9.03
CA GLU A 251 6.90 -14.53 -7.82
C GLU A 251 6.59 -16.02 -7.77
N MET A 252 5.39 -16.42 -8.19
CA MET A 252 5.03 -17.85 -8.33
C MET A 252 5.94 -18.56 -9.34
N GLY A 253 6.16 -17.94 -10.50
CA GLY A 253 7.05 -18.46 -11.52
C GLY A 253 8.49 -18.59 -11.01
N MET A 254 8.98 -17.61 -10.26
CA MET A 254 10.30 -17.64 -9.67
C MET A 254 10.43 -18.77 -8.63
N LEU A 255 9.47 -18.91 -7.70
CA LEU A 255 9.47 -20.02 -6.74
C LEU A 255 9.50 -21.39 -7.45
N ALA A 256 8.70 -21.53 -8.52
CA ALA A 256 8.69 -22.76 -9.32
C ALA A 256 10.05 -23.03 -9.99
N SER A 257 10.70 -22.01 -10.56
CA SER A 257 11.99 -22.12 -11.22
C SER A 257 13.13 -22.52 -10.25
N LEU A 258 12.95 -22.17 -8.98
CA LEU A 258 13.86 -22.55 -7.89
C LEU A 258 13.56 -23.93 -7.29
N GLY A 259 12.52 -24.61 -7.77
CA GLY A 259 12.16 -25.97 -7.36
C GLY A 259 11.30 -26.05 -6.09
N PHE A 260 10.75 -24.94 -5.61
CA PHE A 260 9.82 -24.97 -4.49
C PHE A 260 8.48 -25.58 -4.93
N ALA A 261 7.96 -26.52 -4.15
CA ALA A 261 6.61 -27.05 -4.29
C ALA A 261 5.62 -26.32 -3.35
N HIS A 262 6.13 -25.83 -2.21
CA HIS A 262 5.36 -25.13 -1.18
C HIS A 262 6.16 -23.91 -0.70
N THR A 263 5.45 -22.94 -0.12
CA THR A 263 6.06 -21.78 0.54
C THR A 263 5.30 -21.43 1.82
N GLU A 264 5.99 -20.78 2.78
CA GLU A 264 5.34 -20.32 4.01
C GLU A 264 4.80 -18.90 3.83
N VAL A 265 3.52 -18.74 4.11
CA VAL A 265 2.77 -17.49 3.99
C VAL A 265 2.01 -17.19 5.28
N PHE A 266 1.68 -15.94 5.51
CA PHE A 266 0.69 -15.62 6.54
C PHE A 266 -0.65 -16.24 6.15
N ARG A 267 -1.39 -16.78 7.14
CA ARG A 267 -2.70 -17.37 6.86
C ARG A 267 -3.69 -16.34 6.30
N LEU A 268 -4.74 -16.79 5.67
CA LEU A 268 -5.79 -15.91 5.16
C LEU A 268 -6.45 -15.14 6.31
N LEU A 269 -6.61 -13.83 6.09
CA LEU A 269 -7.34 -12.95 7.01
C LEU A 269 -8.85 -13.23 6.87
N LYS A 270 -9.52 -13.55 7.98
CA LYS A 270 -10.97 -13.78 8.05
C LYS A 270 -11.67 -12.48 8.37
N VAL A 271 -12.56 -12.02 7.53
CA VAL A 271 -13.29 -10.76 7.68
C VAL A 271 -14.79 -11.04 7.71
N ALA A 272 -15.43 -10.74 8.84
CA ALA A 272 -16.87 -10.78 8.96
C ALA A 272 -17.48 -9.47 8.44
N ILE A 273 -18.53 -9.58 7.63
CA ILE A 273 -19.26 -8.42 7.10
C ILE A 273 -20.74 -8.58 7.34
N PHE A 274 -21.42 -7.47 7.59
CA PHE A 274 -22.89 -7.39 7.65
C PHE A 274 -23.38 -5.98 7.29
N SER A 275 -24.65 -5.89 6.91
CA SER A 275 -25.36 -4.61 6.70
C SER A 275 -26.41 -4.41 7.77
N THR A 276 -26.75 -3.15 8.09
CA THR A 276 -27.84 -2.76 8.97
C THR A 276 -28.71 -1.70 8.30
N GLY A 277 -29.94 -1.59 8.74
CA GLY A 277 -30.95 -0.64 8.28
C GLY A 277 -32.24 -1.35 7.96
N ASP A 278 -33.33 -0.91 8.54
CA ASP A 278 -34.69 -1.49 8.32
C ASP A 278 -35.15 -1.28 6.86
N GLU A 279 -34.56 -0.32 6.15
CA GLU A 279 -34.81 -0.10 4.73
C GLU A 279 -34.05 -1.05 3.81
N VAL A 280 -33.08 -1.81 4.34
CA VAL A 280 -32.17 -2.63 3.53
C VAL A 280 -32.75 -4.02 3.30
N GLN A 281 -32.84 -4.45 2.05
CA GLN A 281 -33.39 -5.74 1.65
C GLN A 281 -32.37 -6.56 0.84
N ALA A 282 -32.37 -7.88 1.04
CA ALA A 282 -31.54 -8.77 0.23
C ALA A 282 -32.00 -8.79 -1.23
N PRO A 283 -31.08 -8.79 -2.21
CA PRO A 283 -31.46 -8.93 -3.62
C PRO A 283 -32.00 -10.32 -3.94
N GLY A 284 -32.85 -10.41 -4.97
CA GLY A 284 -33.40 -11.67 -5.48
C GLY A 284 -34.91 -11.81 -5.35
N GLY A 285 -35.58 -10.93 -4.62
CA GLY A 285 -37.04 -10.81 -4.53
C GLY A 285 -37.55 -9.47 -5.06
N ASP A 286 -38.85 -9.26 -4.96
CA ASP A 286 -39.49 -7.99 -5.26
C ASP A 286 -39.10 -6.96 -4.20
N ILE A 287 -38.90 -5.71 -4.60
CA ILE A 287 -38.54 -4.63 -3.68
C ILE A 287 -39.79 -4.18 -2.92
N GLU A 288 -39.70 -4.12 -1.60
CA GLU A 288 -40.78 -3.59 -0.78
C GLU A 288 -40.87 -2.05 -0.87
N PRO A 289 -42.06 -1.46 -0.62
CA PRO A 289 -42.18 -0.02 -0.57
C PRO A 289 -41.23 0.60 0.45
N ASN A 290 -40.51 1.64 0.04
CA ASN A 290 -39.51 2.37 0.85
C ASN A 290 -38.24 1.61 1.19
N SER A 291 -38.00 0.44 0.61
CA SER A 291 -36.78 -0.35 0.80
C SER A 291 -35.78 -0.13 -0.36
N ILE A 292 -34.53 -0.47 -0.11
CA ILE A 292 -33.43 -0.50 -1.07
C ILE A 292 -32.75 -1.87 -1.03
N PHE A 293 -32.22 -2.34 -2.17
CA PHE A 293 -31.40 -3.54 -2.15
C PHE A 293 -30.02 -3.28 -1.58
N ASP A 294 -29.55 -4.22 -0.75
CA ASP A 294 -28.19 -4.21 -0.20
C ASP A 294 -27.15 -4.35 -1.32
N SER A 295 -26.51 -3.26 -1.66
CA SER A 295 -25.36 -3.25 -2.59
C SER A 295 -24.01 -3.25 -1.87
N ASN A 296 -23.98 -2.79 -0.62
CA ASN A 296 -22.74 -2.54 0.10
C ASN A 296 -22.04 -3.83 0.50
N ARG A 297 -22.77 -4.81 1.02
CA ARG A 297 -22.22 -6.12 1.41
C ARG A 297 -21.62 -6.87 0.23
N PHE A 298 -22.25 -6.79 -0.95
CA PHE A 298 -21.71 -7.37 -2.19
C PHE A 298 -20.47 -6.62 -2.68
N THR A 299 -20.46 -5.30 -2.60
CA THR A 299 -19.29 -4.49 -2.91
C THR A 299 -18.11 -4.81 -1.98
N LEU A 300 -18.36 -4.86 -0.66
CA LEU A 300 -17.35 -5.24 0.33
C LEU A 300 -16.83 -6.66 0.08
N THR A 301 -17.71 -7.61 -0.24
CA THR A 301 -17.31 -8.98 -0.61
C THR A 301 -16.34 -8.99 -1.79
N GLY A 302 -16.63 -8.22 -2.84
CA GLY A 302 -15.74 -8.08 -4.01
C GLY A 302 -14.37 -7.52 -3.63
N LEU A 303 -14.34 -6.39 -2.90
CA LEU A 303 -13.13 -5.73 -2.44
C LEU A 303 -12.27 -6.64 -1.54
N LEU A 304 -12.88 -7.35 -0.61
CA LEU A 304 -12.20 -8.27 0.31
C LEU A 304 -11.63 -9.49 -0.41
N LYS A 305 -12.36 -10.08 -1.36
CA LYS A 305 -11.87 -11.18 -2.21
C LYS A 305 -10.67 -10.73 -3.05
N GLN A 306 -10.71 -9.51 -3.59
CA GLN A 306 -9.61 -8.92 -4.35
C GLN A 306 -8.33 -8.77 -3.48
N LEU A 307 -8.47 -8.55 -2.18
CA LEU A 307 -7.36 -8.51 -1.23
C LEU A 307 -6.91 -9.90 -0.74
N GLY A 308 -7.52 -10.98 -1.22
CA GLY A 308 -7.22 -12.34 -0.77
C GLY A 308 -7.72 -12.63 0.65
N CYS A 309 -8.81 -11.98 1.11
CA CYS A 309 -9.41 -12.26 2.41
C CYS A 309 -10.46 -13.38 2.32
N GLN A 310 -10.60 -14.14 3.39
CA GLN A 310 -11.74 -15.03 3.59
C GLN A 310 -12.92 -14.23 4.15
N VAL A 311 -14.01 -14.14 3.38
CA VAL A 311 -15.20 -13.36 3.76
C VAL A 311 -16.18 -14.26 4.52
N ILE A 312 -16.65 -13.79 5.66
CA ILE A 312 -17.74 -14.37 6.46
C ILE A 312 -18.92 -13.42 6.37
N ASP A 313 -19.89 -13.76 5.53
CA ASP A 313 -21.05 -12.92 5.28
C ASP A 313 -22.16 -13.26 6.29
N LEU A 314 -22.50 -12.32 7.16
CA LEU A 314 -23.50 -12.47 8.22
C LEU A 314 -24.89 -11.92 7.82
N GLY A 315 -25.03 -11.43 6.59
CA GLY A 315 -26.30 -10.95 6.07
C GLY A 315 -26.67 -9.53 6.53
N ILE A 316 -27.96 -9.28 6.57
CA ILE A 316 -28.58 -8.03 7.04
C ILE A 316 -29.06 -8.27 8.47
N ILE A 317 -28.67 -7.37 9.37
CA ILE A 317 -29.04 -7.45 10.79
C ILE A 317 -30.10 -6.37 11.05
N GLU A 318 -31.21 -6.77 11.63
CA GLU A 318 -32.28 -5.87 12.06
C GLU A 318 -31.77 -4.90 13.13
N ASP A 319 -32.36 -3.71 13.22
CA ASP A 319 -32.05 -2.70 14.21
C ASP A 319 -32.60 -3.07 15.60
N ASP A 320 -32.12 -4.22 16.14
CA ASP A 320 -32.41 -4.76 17.47
C ASP A 320 -31.08 -4.92 18.25
N GLU A 321 -30.99 -4.30 19.43
CA GLU A 321 -29.76 -4.28 20.25
C GLU A 321 -29.32 -5.69 20.66
N ALA A 322 -30.23 -6.56 21.06
CA ALA A 322 -29.90 -7.91 21.54
C ALA A 322 -29.39 -8.80 20.39
N LYS A 323 -30.04 -8.72 19.23
CA LYS A 323 -29.59 -9.41 18.01
C LYS A 323 -28.23 -8.88 17.55
N MET A 324 -28.05 -7.56 17.55
CA MET A 324 -26.79 -6.91 17.19
C MET A 324 -25.64 -7.39 18.09
N MET A 325 -25.85 -7.42 19.43
CA MET A 325 -24.84 -7.93 20.36
C MET A 325 -24.44 -9.37 20.07
N GLN A 326 -25.43 -10.25 19.86
CA GLN A 326 -25.17 -11.66 19.53
C GLN A 326 -24.35 -11.81 18.23
N VAL A 327 -24.71 -11.07 17.19
CA VAL A 327 -24.00 -11.11 15.91
C VAL A 327 -22.57 -10.56 16.05
N LEU A 328 -22.37 -9.46 16.74
CA LEU A 328 -21.05 -8.90 16.99
C LEU A 328 -20.14 -9.83 17.78
N GLU A 329 -20.67 -10.49 18.84
CA GLU A 329 -19.93 -11.51 19.59
C GLU A 329 -19.56 -12.72 18.71
N GLN A 330 -20.51 -13.19 17.91
CA GLN A 330 -20.26 -14.29 16.98
C GLN A 330 -19.23 -13.90 15.90
N ALA A 331 -19.37 -12.73 15.33
CA ALA A 331 -18.43 -12.19 14.36
C ALA A 331 -17.00 -12.14 14.92
N ALA A 332 -16.82 -11.57 16.12
CA ALA A 332 -15.52 -11.46 16.78
C ALA A 332 -14.88 -12.83 17.12
N LYS A 333 -15.70 -13.87 17.39
CA LYS A 333 -15.20 -15.22 17.67
C LYS A 333 -14.69 -15.96 16.43
N GLN A 334 -15.28 -15.70 15.27
CA GLN A 334 -14.98 -16.45 14.03
C GLN A 334 -14.16 -15.67 12.99
N SER A 335 -13.90 -14.39 13.22
CA SER A 335 -13.14 -13.55 12.31
C SER A 335 -11.97 -12.82 12.99
N ASP A 336 -11.11 -12.23 12.18
CA ASP A 336 -10.00 -11.39 12.62
C ASP A 336 -10.38 -9.91 12.59
N VAL A 337 -11.36 -9.55 11.74
CA VAL A 337 -11.87 -8.19 11.54
C VAL A 337 -13.37 -8.24 11.34
N VAL A 338 -14.07 -7.26 11.86
CA VAL A 338 -15.52 -7.07 11.66
C VAL A 338 -15.76 -5.77 10.92
N ILE A 339 -16.54 -5.80 9.85
CA ILE A 339 -16.90 -4.62 9.05
C ILE A 339 -18.43 -4.53 8.93
N THR A 340 -19.02 -3.39 9.28
CA THR A 340 -20.42 -3.12 9.00
C THR A 340 -20.58 -2.00 7.98
N SER A 341 -21.67 -2.05 7.23
CA SER A 341 -22.15 -0.96 6.39
C SER A 341 -23.52 -0.50 6.88
N GLY A 342 -23.63 0.79 7.19
CA GLY A 342 -24.82 1.37 7.84
C GLY A 342 -24.66 1.49 9.36
N GLY A 343 -25.63 2.12 10.02
CA GLY A 343 -25.70 2.23 11.48
C GLY A 343 -24.63 3.10 12.16
N VAL A 344 -23.82 3.87 11.41
CA VAL A 344 -22.76 4.73 11.95
C VAL A 344 -23.05 6.22 11.80
N SER A 345 -24.29 6.59 11.51
CA SER A 345 -24.73 7.97 11.41
C SER A 345 -25.06 8.56 12.79
N VAL A 346 -24.85 9.84 12.95
CA VAL A 346 -24.96 10.56 14.26
C VAL A 346 -26.37 10.57 14.85
N GLY A 347 -27.39 10.08 14.12
CA GLY A 347 -28.79 10.04 14.56
C GLY A 347 -29.34 8.66 14.88
N ASP A 348 -28.89 7.61 14.18
CA ASP A 348 -29.43 6.24 14.27
C ASP A 348 -28.53 5.29 15.05
N ALA A 349 -27.43 5.80 15.60
CA ALA A 349 -26.33 5.02 16.16
C ALA A 349 -26.55 4.54 17.60
N ASP A 350 -27.67 4.84 18.25
CA ASP A 350 -27.80 4.56 19.68
C ASP A 350 -27.74 3.05 20.01
N PHE A 351 -28.35 2.18 19.19
CA PHE A 351 -28.32 0.72 19.43
C PHE A 351 -26.95 0.13 19.11
N ILE A 352 -26.37 0.47 17.95
CA ILE A 352 -25.03 -0.01 17.57
C ILE A 352 -24.01 0.54 18.54
N LYS A 353 -24.06 1.82 18.88
CA LYS A 353 -23.16 2.46 19.83
C LYS A 353 -23.24 1.80 21.19
N SER A 354 -24.47 1.57 21.71
CA SER A 354 -24.68 0.90 22.99
C SER A 354 -24.13 -0.53 22.98
N ALA A 355 -24.38 -1.31 21.93
CA ALA A 355 -23.85 -2.66 21.78
C ALA A 355 -22.32 -2.67 21.72
N LEU A 356 -21.73 -1.74 20.98
CA LEU A 356 -20.29 -1.64 20.79
C LEU A 356 -19.57 -1.20 22.07
N GLU A 357 -20.14 -0.28 22.86
CA GLU A 357 -19.60 0.15 24.16
C GLU A 357 -19.58 -0.98 25.20
N LYS A 358 -20.54 -1.93 25.10
CA LYS A 358 -20.59 -3.11 25.97
C LYS A 358 -19.58 -4.20 25.58
N LEU A 359 -19.26 -4.32 24.31
CA LEU A 359 -18.40 -5.38 23.75
C LEU A 359 -16.94 -4.97 23.55
N GLY A 360 -16.66 -3.68 23.61
CA GLY A 360 -15.31 -3.18 23.35
C GLY A 360 -15.17 -1.68 23.50
N HIS A 361 -14.22 -1.12 22.77
CA HIS A 361 -13.97 0.33 22.72
C HIS A 361 -14.02 0.79 21.27
N ILE A 362 -14.91 1.72 20.95
CA ILE A 362 -15.09 2.26 19.61
C ILE A 362 -15.16 3.77 19.63
N ASP A 363 -14.34 4.37 18.80
CA ASP A 363 -14.34 5.79 18.52
C ASP A 363 -15.16 6.08 17.27
N PHE A 364 -16.09 7.01 17.37
CA PHE A 364 -16.79 7.54 16.19
C PHE A 364 -16.07 8.79 15.70
N TRP A 365 -15.46 8.69 14.52
CA TRP A 365 -14.69 9.79 13.97
C TRP A 365 -15.45 10.52 12.86
N ARG A 366 -15.22 11.81 12.79
CA ARG A 366 -15.60 12.62 11.64
C ARG A 366 -14.34 12.90 10.83
N ILE A 367 -14.22 12.22 9.70
CA ILE A 367 -13.10 12.45 8.79
C ILE A 367 -13.39 13.65 7.90
N ASN A 368 -12.40 14.52 7.73
CA ASN A 368 -12.52 15.72 6.91
C ASN A 368 -12.38 15.40 5.42
N MET A 369 -13.30 14.59 4.92
CA MET A 369 -13.36 14.11 3.54
C MET A 369 -14.78 14.12 2.97
N ARG A 370 -14.87 13.93 1.66
CA ARG A 370 -16.12 13.75 0.92
C ARG A 370 -15.90 12.82 -0.28
N PRO A 371 -16.76 11.77 -0.47
CA PRO A 371 -17.75 11.24 0.48
C PRO A 371 -17.08 10.45 1.62
N GLY A 372 -17.89 10.02 2.62
CA GLY A 372 -17.41 9.12 3.68
C GLY A 372 -16.98 9.80 4.98
N ARG A 373 -17.65 10.90 5.36
CA ARG A 373 -17.34 11.67 6.57
C ARG A 373 -17.45 10.89 7.88
N PRO A 374 -18.54 10.11 8.16
CA PRO A 374 -18.61 9.27 9.36
C PRO A 374 -17.78 8.00 9.17
N LEU A 375 -16.99 7.66 10.18
CA LEU A 375 -16.23 6.42 10.28
C LEU A 375 -16.22 6.00 11.74
N ALA A 376 -16.68 4.79 12.04
CA ALA A 376 -16.47 4.17 13.34
C ALA A 376 -15.29 3.21 13.24
N PHE A 377 -14.37 3.30 14.20
CA PHE A 377 -13.23 2.39 14.28
C PHE A 377 -12.93 2.08 15.75
N GLY A 378 -12.59 0.83 16.03
CA GLY A 378 -12.22 0.39 17.37
C GLY A 378 -12.00 -1.12 17.43
N GLN A 379 -12.33 -1.71 18.56
CA GLN A 379 -12.17 -3.14 18.81
C GLN A 379 -13.41 -3.72 19.48
N ILE A 380 -13.79 -4.92 19.04
CA ILE A 380 -14.82 -5.76 19.66
C ILE A 380 -14.17 -7.06 20.09
N ALA A 381 -14.21 -7.38 21.38
CA ALA A 381 -13.54 -8.57 21.93
C ALA A 381 -12.07 -8.72 21.45
N GLY A 382 -11.35 -7.59 21.35
CA GLY A 382 -9.96 -7.56 20.89
C GLY A 382 -9.77 -7.65 19.38
N LYS A 383 -10.84 -7.69 18.58
CA LYS A 383 -10.78 -7.71 17.10
C LYS A 383 -11.07 -6.32 16.55
N PRO A 384 -10.31 -5.84 15.53
CA PRO A 384 -10.60 -4.59 14.86
C PRO A 384 -12.02 -4.56 14.28
N PHE A 385 -12.68 -3.43 14.49
CA PHE A 385 -14.02 -3.16 13.97
C PHE A 385 -13.99 -1.91 13.10
N PHE A 386 -14.66 -1.97 11.94
CA PHE A 386 -14.90 -0.84 11.06
C PHE A 386 -16.38 -0.67 10.81
N GLY A 387 -16.92 0.48 11.18
CA GLY A 387 -18.26 0.91 10.81
C GLY A 387 -18.18 1.90 9.66
N LEU A 388 -18.70 1.50 8.50
CA LEU A 388 -18.68 2.27 7.27
C LEU A 388 -20.02 2.95 7.02
N PRO A 389 -20.05 4.06 6.26
CA PRO A 389 -21.29 4.76 5.92
C PRO A 389 -22.30 3.87 5.18
N GLY A 390 -23.60 4.22 5.21
CA GLY A 390 -24.63 3.52 4.43
C GLY A 390 -24.59 3.80 2.92
N ASN A 391 -24.11 4.98 2.49
CA ASN A 391 -24.05 5.34 1.07
C ASN A 391 -22.96 4.55 0.33
N PRO A 392 -23.26 3.86 -0.82
CA PRO A 392 -22.37 2.90 -1.46
C PRO A 392 -21.03 3.49 -1.93
N VAL A 393 -21.04 4.69 -2.48
CA VAL A 393 -19.78 5.36 -2.88
C VAL A 393 -18.94 5.71 -1.66
N ALA A 394 -19.56 6.11 -0.55
CA ALA A 394 -18.86 6.41 0.68
C ALA A 394 -18.23 5.17 1.30
N VAL A 395 -18.91 4.00 1.22
CA VAL A 395 -18.35 2.69 1.63
C VAL A 395 -17.06 2.41 0.87
N MET A 396 -17.08 2.48 -0.46
CA MET A 396 -15.91 2.18 -1.29
C MET A 396 -14.76 3.15 -1.03
N VAL A 397 -15.03 4.46 -0.95
CA VAL A 397 -14.01 5.48 -0.70
C VAL A 397 -13.42 5.31 0.70
N SER A 398 -14.24 5.01 1.73
CA SER A 398 -13.74 4.73 3.08
C SER A 398 -12.94 3.43 3.13
N PHE A 399 -13.39 2.39 2.43
CA PHE A 399 -12.65 1.13 2.30
C PHE A 399 -11.24 1.36 1.73
N ILE A 400 -11.14 2.03 0.59
CA ILE A 400 -9.88 2.31 -0.12
C ILE A 400 -8.91 3.12 0.75
N ASN A 401 -9.40 4.07 1.54
CA ASN A 401 -8.56 4.98 2.31
C ASN A 401 -8.17 4.43 3.70
N PHE A 402 -9.01 3.59 4.32
CA PHE A 402 -8.82 3.18 5.71
C PHE A 402 -8.79 1.66 5.91
N VAL A 403 -9.73 0.92 5.30
CA VAL A 403 -9.84 -0.52 5.53
C VAL A 403 -8.75 -1.27 4.76
N GLU A 404 -8.56 -1.00 3.49
CA GLU A 404 -7.54 -1.67 2.68
C GLU A 404 -6.13 -1.55 3.27
N PRO A 405 -5.62 -0.35 3.65
CA PRO A 405 -4.32 -0.24 4.29
C PRO A 405 -4.20 -1.05 5.60
N ALA A 406 -5.27 -1.07 6.40
CA ALA A 406 -5.32 -1.82 7.64
C ALA A 406 -5.26 -3.33 7.40
N LEU A 407 -6.07 -3.85 6.46
CA LEU A 407 -6.09 -5.27 6.12
C LEU A 407 -4.76 -5.74 5.53
N ARG A 408 -4.13 -4.94 4.66
CA ARG A 408 -2.79 -5.25 4.12
C ARG A 408 -1.74 -5.34 5.23
N LYS A 409 -1.76 -4.41 6.18
CA LYS A 409 -0.90 -4.47 7.36
C LYS A 409 -1.17 -5.71 8.19
N MET A 410 -2.45 -6.06 8.43
CA MET A 410 -2.82 -7.28 9.17
C MET A 410 -2.38 -8.56 8.45
N GLN A 411 -2.39 -8.58 7.13
CA GLN A 411 -1.87 -9.69 6.30
C GLN A 411 -0.34 -9.80 6.35
N GLY A 412 0.35 -8.89 7.04
CA GLY A 412 1.81 -8.86 7.12
C GLY A 412 2.50 -8.24 5.91
N GLU A 413 1.75 -7.61 4.98
CA GLU A 413 2.33 -6.96 3.80
C GLU A 413 3.16 -5.75 4.18
N GLN A 414 4.40 -5.68 3.67
CA GLN A 414 5.33 -4.60 3.94
C GLN A 414 5.56 -3.74 2.70
N GLY A 415 5.86 -2.45 2.91
CA GLY A 415 6.24 -1.53 1.83
C GLY A 415 5.09 -1.11 0.91
N TRP A 416 3.86 -1.60 1.13
CA TRP A 416 2.72 -1.19 0.30
C TRP A 416 2.28 0.24 0.62
N GLN A 417 2.05 0.99 -0.43
CA GLN A 417 1.41 2.30 -0.38
C GLN A 417 0.45 2.47 -1.56
N PRO A 418 -0.64 3.24 -1.40
CA PRO A 418 -1.53 3.51 -2.51
C PRO A 418 -0.81 4.27 -3.61
N LEU A 419 -0.92 3.76 -4.84
CA LEU A 419 -0.39 4.47 -6.01
C LEU A 419 -1.15 5.78 -6.19
N LYS A 420 -0.43 6.90 -6.20
CA LYS A 420 -0.92 8.22 -6.55
C LYS A 420 -0.14 8.74 -7.74
N VAL A 421 -0.84 9.23 -8.74
CA VAL A 421 -0.22 9.82 -9.95
C VAL A 421 -0.89 11.14 -10.29
N ASN A 422 -0.17 12.03 -10.96
CA ASN A 422 -0.72 13.30 -11.41
C ASN A 422 -1.29 13.18 -12.83
N ALA A 423 -2.47 13.74 -13.04
CA ALA A 423 -3.14 13.80 -14.33
C ALA A 423 -3.59 15.23 -14.61
N ILE A 424 -3.74 15.59 -15.88
CA ILE A 424 -4.23 16.91 -16.32
C ILE A 424 -5.76 16.88 -16.34
N ALA A 425 -6.38 17.83 -15.66
CA ALA A 425 -7.84 17.99 -15.64
C ALA A 425 -8.36 18.39 -17.01
N LEU A 426 -9.35 17.66 -17.55
CA LEU A 426 -10.02 17.96 -18.82
C LEU A 426 -11.24 18.89 -18.65
N GLU A 427 -11.63 19.15 -17.43
CA GLU A 427 -12.75 20.01 -17.06
C GLU A 427 -12.47 20.68 -15.69
N ASP A 428 -13.22 21.72 -15.35
CA ASP A 428 -13.13 22.33 -14.02
C ASP A 428 -13.64 21.34 -12.96
N LEU A 429 -12.74 20.92 -12.04
CA LEU A 429 -13.05 20.00 -10.95
C LEU A 429 -13.36 20.80 -9.69
N ARG A 430 -14.64 20.87 -9.33
CA ARG A 430 -15.09 21.65 -8.16
C ARG A 430 -14.99 20.82 -6.87
N SER A 431 -14.48 21.43 -5.83
CA SER A 431 -14.44 20.93 -4.46
C SER A 431 -15.04 21.95 -3.49
N ARG A 432 -15.12 21.61 -2.22
CA ARG A 432 -15.40 22.57 -1.14
C ARG A 432 -14.20 22.64 -0.24
N GLN A 433 -13.64 23.83 -0.08
CA GLN A 433 -12.53 24.06 0.85
C GLN A 433 -12.81 23.49 2.24
N GLY A 434 -11.74 23.10 2.91
CA GLY A 434 -11.77 22.57 4.27
C GLY A 434 -11.90 21.07 4.37
N ARG A 435 -12.00 20.30 3.26
CA ARG A 435 -12.01 18.82 3.28
C ARG A 435 -11.44 18.22 2.01
N THR A 436 -10.84 17.06 2.11
CA THR A 436 -10.37 16.29 0.95
C THR A 436 -11.57 15.79 0.14
N GLU A 437 -11.63 16.10 -1.13
CA GLU A 437 -12.67 15.60 -2.04
C GLU A 437 -12.11 14.38 -2.81
N PHE A 438 -12.88 13.28 -2.82
CA PHE A 438 -12.62 12.11 -3.65
C PHE A 438 -13.71 11.98 -4.70
N SER A 439 -13.46 12.55 -5.88
CA SER A 439 -14.38 12.45 -7.01
C SER A 439 -14.09 11.22 -7.86
N ARG A 440 -15.14 10.62 -8.42
CA ARG A 440 -15.00 9.47 -9.34
C ARG A 440 -14.58 10.00 -10.70
N GLY A 441 -13.48 9.44 -11.22
CA GLY A 441 -12.86 9.88 -12.45
C GLY A 441 -12.59 8.77 -13.45
N VAL A 442 -12.42 9.19 -14.69
CA VAL A 442 -11.89 8.38 -15.78
C VAL A 442 -10.63 9.05 -16.27
N TYR A 443 -9.49 8.38 -16.08
CA TYR A 443 -8.22 8.81 -16.64
C TYR A 443 -7.86 8.02 -17.89
N ALA A 444 -7.19 8.69 -18.82
CA ALA A 444 -6.65 8.09 -20.03
C ALA A 444 -5.46 8.92 -20.54
N PHE A 445 -4.65 8.32 -21.40
CA PHE A 445 -3.65 9.07 -22.15
C PHE A 445 -4.29 9.79 -23.34
N ASN A 446 -3.96 11.06 -23.54
CA ASN A 446 -4.32 11.78 -24.75
C ASN A 446 -3.38 11.42 -25.93
N THR A 447 -3.64 11.97 -27.10
CA THR A 447 -2.84 11.71 -28.32
C THR A 447 -1.39 12.21 -28.22
N GLN A 448 -1.06 13.03 -27.22
CA GLN A 448 0.27 13.56 -26.96
C GLN A 448 1.00 12.74 -25.86
N GLY A 449 0.41 11.64 -25.38
CA GLY A 449 0.98 10.81 -24.33
C GLY A 449 0.86 11.38 -22.91
N GLN A 450 0.07 12.45 -22.70
CA GLN A 450 -0.16 13.01 -21.37
C GLN A 450 -1.30 12.27 -20.69
N LEU A 451 -1.15 11.99 -19.39
CA LEU A 451 -2.21 11.43 -18.57
C LEU A 451 -3.22 12.51 -18.26
N THR A 452 -4.47 12.28 -18.62
CA THR A 452 -5.59 13.22 -18.43
C THR A 452 -6.71 12.58 -17.63
N VAL A 453 -7.55 13.39 -16.97
CA VAL A 453 -8.67 12.92 -16.18
C VAL A 453 -9.88 13.81 -16.32
N ARG A 454 -11.07 13.20 -16.32
CA ARG A 454 -12.37 13.85 -16.21
C ARG A 454 -13.23 13.12 -15.19
N THR A 455 -14.28 13.77 -14.69
CA THR A 455 -15.22 13.09 -13.79
C THR A 455 -16.13 12.11 -14.55
N THR A 456 -16.77 11.20 -13.81
CA THR A 456 -17.86 10.36 -14.34
C THR A 456 -19.20 11.10 -14.39
N GLY A 457 -19.23 12.43 -14.23
CA GLY A 457 -20.42 13.26 -14.19
C GLY A 457 -20.94 13.48 -12.76
N LYS A 458 -22.17 13.07 -12.45
CA LYS A 458 -22.77 13.30 -11.13
C LYS A 458 -21.99 12.63 -9.98
N GLN A 459 -21.62 13.42 -8.96
CA GLN A 459 -20.74 13.02 -7.86
C GLN A 459 -21.49 12.76 -6.52
N GLY A 460 -22.77 12.38 -6.53
CA GLY A 460 -23.53 12.04 -5.31
C GLY A 460 -22.99 10.75 -4.65
N SER A 461 -23.02 10.69 -3.31
CA SER A 461 -22.53 9.54 -2.54
C SER A 461 -23.38 8.27 -2.68
N GLY A 462 -24.65 8.40 -3.11
CA GLY A 462 -25.55 7.29 -3.42
C GLY A 462 -25.50 6.83 -4.88
N ILE A 463 -24.69 7.46 -5.75
CA ILE A 463 -24.67 7.13 -7.19
C ILE A 463 -23.62 6.04 -7.46
N LEU A 464 -23.96 4.78 -7.15
CA LEU A 464 -23.05 3.63 -7.31
C LEU A 464 -22.56 3.48 -8.76
N ARG A 465 -23.40 3.78 -9.75
CA ARG A 465 -23.03 3.75 -11.17
C ARG A 465 -21.78 4.60 -11.45
N SER A 466 -21.58 5.73 -10.75
CA SER A 466 -20.39 6.56 -10.91
C SER A 466 -19.08 5.85 -10.52
N MET A 467 -19.13 4.88 -9.59
CA MET A 467 -17.97 4.02 -9.25
C MET A 467 -17.74 2.93 -10.28
N SER A 468 -18.82 2.35 -10.82
CA SER A 468 -18.73 1.33 -11.87
C SER A 468 -18.14 1.87 -13.18
N GLU A 469 -18.34 3.16 -13.45
CA GLU A 469 -17.79 3.85 -14.64
C GLU A 469 -16.38 4.42 -14.38
N ALA A 470 -15.96 4.54 -13.12
CA ALA A 470 -14.66 5.12 -12.75
C ALA A 470 -13.51 4.12 -12.89
N ASN A 471 -12.34 4.61 -13.28
CA ASN A 471 -11.08 3.89 -13.18
C ASN A 471 -10.09 4.56 -12.21
N CYS A 472 -10.48 5.71 -11.60
CA CYS A 472 -9.71 6.36 -10.54
C CYS A 472 -10.62 7.14 -9.57
N LEU A 473 -10.06 7.45 -8.39
CA LEU A 473 -10.54 8.55 -7.56
C LEU A 473 -9.67 9.78 -7.86
N ILE A 474 -10.30 10.93 -8.06
CA ILE A 474 -9.63 12.22 -8.15
C ILE A 474 -9.55 12.78 -6.74
N GLU A 475 -8.36 12.98 -6.23
CA GLU A 475 -8.11 13.51 -4.88
C GLU A 475 -7.82 15.01 -4.98
N ILE A 476 -8.68 15.83 -4.39
CA ILE A 476 -8.53 17.29 -4.33
C ILE A 476 -8.27 17.67 -2.88
N ALA A 477 -7.15 18.35 -2.64
CA ALA A 477 -6.71 18.73 -1.30
C ALA A 477 -7.66 19.73 -0.63
N PRO A 478 -7.73 19.78 0.72
CA PRO A 478 -8.65 20.62 1.46
C PRO A 478 -8.51 22.13 1.19
N ALA A 479 -7.35 22.58 0.77
CA ALA A 479 -7.09 23.99 0.46
C ALA A 479 -7.64 24.44 -0.90
N ILE A 480 -8.03 23.49 -1.78
CA ILE A 480 -8.41 23.75 -3.16
C ILE A 480 -9.95 23.73 -3.27
N ASP A 481 -10.55 24.77 -3.85
CA ASP A 481 -11.98 24.83 -4.18
C ASP A 481 -12.28 24.40 -5.61
N THR A 482 -11.35 24.63 -6.52
CA THR A 482 -11.50 24.28 -7.94
C THR A 482 -10.12 24.02 -8.55
N VAL A 483 -9.94 22.85 -9.17
CA VAL A 483 -8.86 22.60 -10.13
C VAL A 483 -9.36 22.99 -11.49
N LYS A 484 -8.67 23.90 -12.16
CA LYS A 484 -9.08 24.40 -13.49
C LYS A 484 -8.70 23.41 -14.59
N VAL A 485 -9.44 23.45 -15.70
CA VAL A 485 -9.06 22.71 -16.90
C VAL A 485 -7.62 23.03 -17.29
N GLY A 486 -6.82 21.99 -17.59
CA GLY A 486 -5.39 22.11 -17.91
C GLY A 486 -4.46 22.08 -16.69
N GLU A 487 -4.95 22.19 -15.46
CA GLU A 487 -4.14 22.06 -14.25
C GLU A 487 -3.93 20.59 -13.86
N SER A 488 -2.88 20.35 -13.10
CA SER A 488 -2.51 19.03 -12.56
C SER A 488 -3.35 18.71 -11.33
N VAL A 489 -3.84 17.48 -11.23
CA VAL A 489 -4.56 16.95 -10.06
C VAL A 489 -4.09 15.54 -9.75
N THR A 490 -4.08 15.18 -8.46
CA THR A 490 -3.73 13.84 -8.02
C THR A 490 -4.89 12.88 -8.28
N ILE A 491 -4.59 11.71 -8.84
CA ILE A 491 -5.53 10.61 -8.98
C ILE A 491 -5.00 9.35 -8.27
N ILE A 492 -5.92 8.54 -7.79
CA ILE A 492 -5.69 7.22 -7.21
C ILE A 492 -6.28 6.19 -8.18
N PRO A 493 -5.47 5.49 -8.99
CA PRO A 493 -5.95 4.44 -9.87
C PRO A 493 -6.66 3.33 -9.10
N LEU A 494 -7.78 2.83 -9.65
CA LEU A 494 -8.58 1.76 -9.05
C LEU A 494 -8.25 0.38 -9.63
N GLN A 495 -7.51 0.33 -10.74
CA GLN A 495 -7.13 -0.93 -11.39
C GLN A 495 -6.34 -1.81 -10.43
N GLY A 496 -6.75 -3.07 -10.28
CA GLY A 496 -6.16 -4.02 -9.35
C GLY A 496 -6.53 -3.79 -7.87
N ARG A 497 -7.43 -2.83 -7.58
CA ARG A 497 -7.91 -2.53 -6.22
C ARG A 497 -9.41 -2.76 -6.05
N ILE A 498 -10.17 -2.68 -7.14
CA ILE A 498 -11.63 -2.93 -7.18
C ILE A 498 -11.98 -3.83 -8.36
#